data_7d97427c574a4acd28df34b3f0742932
#
_entry.id   7d97427c574a4acd28df34b3f0742932
#
_cell.length_a   1.000
_cell.length_b   1.000
_cell.length_c   1.000
_cell.angle_alpha   90.00
_cell.angle_beta   90.00
_cell.angle_gamma   90.00
#
_symmetry.space_group_name_H-M   'P 1'
#
loop_
_entity.id
_entity.type
_entity.pdbx_description
1 polymer ?
#
loop_
_entity_poly.entity_id
_entity_poly.type
_entity_poly.pdbx_seq_one_letter_code
_entity_poly.pdbx_strand_id
1 'polypeptide(L)'
;YCRASYIYVAGENEEDILAKAEEAIESYVSVRGYTPKVLAIKGVGILAVGDNAKNASEIAEAFVNALNTALESESAGGLQPMPQSQIDSVDGGEAKEYQLKVNASTGYGRAENKVFIVTGAAQGFGEGFARCLVKQGANVVVADLNETTGMQTAANLNSICTTNRVIFFKTDVTDIACLSELVKTTVCEFGGVDVFVSNAGVAIAGDLTQMLPEKFEFVTKINYNAFFYCAKVVTPVMKLQNKYDEELFGDIIQINSKSGLEGSKANFAYAGSKFGGLGLVQSFALELAPYRVKVNAICPGNFLDGPLWSDPVKGLYVQYLNAGKVPGAKIVEDVREYYLSKVPMHKGCTPEDVTKGVIYLMEQTGETGQALPITGGQVMLK
;
A
#
# COMPACT_ATOMS: atom_id res chain seq x y z
N TYR A 1 -8.98 -23.64 17.44
CA TYR A 1 -8.72 -23.44 18.88
C TYR A 1 -7.32 -22.84 19.02
N CYS A 2 -7.25 -21.52 19.16
CA CYS A 2 -5.98 -20.89 19.50
C CYS A 2 -5.63 -21.31 20.92
N ARG A 3 -4.44 -21.80 21.16
CA ARG A 3 -3.83 -21.64 22.47
C ARG A 3 -3.93 -20.15 22.76
N ALA A 4 -4.71 -19.77 23.77
CA ALA A 4 -4.73 -18.41 24.24
C ALA A 4 -3.39 -18.10 24.95
N SER A 5 -2.32 -18.15 24.14
CA SER A 5 -0.98 -17.77 24.56
C SER A 5 -0.90 -16.27 24.53
N TYR A 6 -1.31 -15.64 25.61
CA TYR A 6 -1.26 -14.20 25.73
C TYR A 6 -0.32 -13.77 26.85
N ILE A 7 0.22 -12.60 26.72
CA ILE A 7 0.86 -11.84 27.79
C ILE A 7 0.11 -10.52 28.00
N TYR A 8 0.07 -10.10 29.25
CA TYR A 8 -0.49 -8.82 29.63
C TYR A 8 0.63 -7.89 30.09
N VAL A 9 0.65 -6.68 29.54
CA VAL A 9 1.64 -5.66 29.86
C VAL A 9 0.94 -4.40 30.35
N ALA A 10 1.44 -3.84 31.45
CA ALA A 10 1.02 -2.54 31.96
C ALA A 10 2.25 -1.71 32.31
N GLY A 11 2.33 -0.52 31.75
CA GLY A 11 3.41 0.43 31.99
C GLY A 11 2.90 1.84 32.24
N GLU A 12 3.79 2.72 32.71
CA GLU A 12 3.47 4.12 33.03
C GLU A 12 3.64 5.04 31.81
N ASN A 13 4.52 4.68 30.89
CA ASN A 13 4.81 5.41 29.67
C ASN A 13 5.25 4.44 28.55
N GLU A 14 5.49 4.96 27.35
CA GLU A 14 5.83 4.17 26.16
C GLU A 14 7.11 3.34 26.33
N GLU A 15 8.18 3.92 26.87
CA GLU A 15 9.48 3.23 27.07
C GLU A 15 9.32 2.08 28.10
N ASP A 16 8.57 2.29 29.17
CA ASP A 16 8.30 1.28 30.19
C ASP A 16 7.41 0.15 29.64
N ILE A 17 6.43 0.48 28.80
CA ILE A 17 5.59 -0.52 28.10
C ILE A 17 6.43 -1.39 27.19
N LEU A 18 7.32 -0.79 26.38
CA LEU A 18 8.18 -1.52 25.45
C LEU A 18 9.15 -2.45 26.20
N ALA A 19 9.85 -1.95 27.22
CA ALA A 19 10.78 -2.75 28.02
C ALA A 19 10.09 -3.94 28.69
N LYS A 20 8.91 -3.72 29.29
CA LYS A 20 8.12 -4.79 29.91
C LYS A 20 7.55 -5.78 28.90
N ALA A 21 7.21 -5.33 27.70
CA ALA A 21 6.76 -6.22 26.62
C ALA A 21 7.89 -7.14 26.16
N GLU A 22 9.10 -6.60 25.95
CA GLU A 22 10.28 -7.38 25.60
C GLU A 22 10.60 -8.44 26.67
N GLU A 23 10.70 -8.03 27.95
CA GLU A 23 10.95 -8.95 29.07
C GLU A 23 9.89 -10.05 29.15
N ALA A 24 8.61 -9.69 29.01
CA ALA A 24 7.50 -10.64 29.09
C ALA A 24 7.51 -11.63 27.91
N ILE A 25 7.87 -11.20 26.71
CA ILE A 25 8.02 -12.06 25.53
C ILE A 25 9.18 -13.04 25.74
N GLU A 26 10.35 -12.55 26.13
CA GLU A 26 11.52 -13.39 26.39
C GLU A 26 11.26 -14.44 27.48
N SER A 27 10.67 -14.01 28.58
CA SER A 27 10.26 -14.92 29.67
C SER A 27 9.28 -15.98 29.18
N TYR A 28 8.26 -15.56 28.39
CA TYR A 28 7.28 -16.49 27.83
C TYR A 28 7.95 -17.53 26.91
N VAL A 29 8.81 -17.09 25.99
CA VAL A 29 9.52 -17.95 25.05
C VAL A 29 10.44 -18.94 25.79
N SER A 30 11.16 -18.46 26.83
CA SER A 30 12.06 -19.31 27.61
C SER A 30 11.32 -20.46 28.31
N VAL A 31 10.08 -20.22 28.77
CA VAL A 31 9.27 -21.21 29.49
C VAL A 31 8.49 -22.13 28.54
N ARG A 32 7.97 -21.58 27.45
CA ARG A 32 7.04 -22.27 26.56
C ARG A 32 7.67 -22.81 25.27
N GLY A 33 8.83 -22.30 24.87
CA GLY A 33 9.52 -22.70 23.63
C GLY A 33 8.90 -22.15 22.34
N TYR A 34 7.93 -21.22 22.45
CA TYR A 34 7.31 -20.56 21.30
C TYR A 34 6.83 -19.15 21.69
N THR A 35 6.64 -18.27 20.69
CA THR A 35 6.19 -16.89 20.89
C THR A 35 4.70 -16.82 21.24
N PRO A 36 4.29 -15.85 22.11
CA PRO A 36 2.87 -15.63 22.38
C PRO A 36 2.16 -15.14 21.12
N LYS A 37 0.90 -15.54 20.97
CA LYS A 37 0.08 -15.15 19.81
C LYS A 37 -0.69 -13.84 20.08
N VAL A 38 -0.85 -13.45 21.34
CA VAL A 38 -1.55 -12.22 21.72
C VAL A 38 -0.74 -11.47 22.75
N LEU A 39 -0.63 -10.17 22.54
CA LEU A 39 -0.09 -9.21 23.49
C LEU A 39 -1.21 -8.23 23.89
N ALA A 40 -1.63 -8.25 25.13
CA ALA A 40 -2.62 -7.33 25.68
C ALA A 40 -1.90 -6.21 26.46
N ILE A 41 -2.02 -4.98 25.99
CA ILE A 41 -1.33 -3.82 26.58
C ILE A 41 -2.36 -2.87 27.19
N LYS A 42 -2.22 -2.58 28.48
CA LYS A 42 -3.12 -1.67 29.18
C LYS A 42 -3.14 -0.28 28.54
N GLY A 43 -4.32 0.20 28.19
CA GLY A 43 -4.52 1.52 27.58
C GLY A 43 -4.19 1.60 26.08
N VAL A 44 -3.64 0.53 25.48
CA VAL A 44 -3.35 0.46 24.03
C VAL A 44 -4.35 -0.46 23.35
N GLY A 45 -4.46 -1.72 23.79
CA GLY A 45 -5.35 -2.70 23.19
C GLY A 45 -4.76 -4.10 23.13
N ILE A 46 -5.21 -4.86 22.14
CA ILE A 46 -4.79 -6.24 21.88
C ILE A 46 -4.05 -6.29 20.54
N LEU A 47 -2.85 -6.82 20.57
CA LEU A 47 -2.07 -7.12 19.38
C LEU A 47 -2.08 -8.63 19.15
N ALA A 48 -2.55 -9.07 18.00
CA ALA A 48 -2.53 -10.47 17.61
C ALA A 48 -1.44 -10.72 16.57
N VAL A 49 -0.66 -11.79 16.75
CA VAL A 49 0.44 -12.17 15.87
C VAL A 49 0.07 -13.47 15.16
N GLY A 50 0.03 -13.43 13.84
CA GLY A 50 -0.28 -14.56 12.97
C GLY A 50 0.71 -14.69 11.82
N ASP A 51 0.67 -15.83 11.15
CA ASP A 51 1.54 -16.12 10.00
C ASP A 51 1.15 -15.29 8.74
N ASN A 52 -0.05 -14.72 8.75
CA ASN A 52 -0.59 -13.81 7.74
C ASN A 52 -1.76 -13.01 8.32
N ALA A 53 -2.27 -12.02 7.58
CA ALA A 53 -3.32 -11.12 8.04
C ALA A 53 -4.63 -11.83 8.42
N LYS A 54 -5.01 -12.87 7.67
CA LYS A 54 -6.21 -13.67 7.99
C LYS A 54 -6.04 -14.42 9.30
N ASN A 55 -4.90 -15.10 9.48
CA ASN A 55 -4.61 -15.82 10.71
C ASN A 55 -4.52 -14.89 11.92
N ALA A 56 -3.88 -13.73 11.80
CA ALA A 56 -3.84 -12.72 12.86
C ALA A 56 -5.25 -12.23 13.25
N SER A 57 -6.13 -12.01 12.27
CA SER A 57 -7.53 -11.61 12.51
C SER A 57 -8.32 -12.71 13.23
N GLU A 58 -8.16 -13.97 12.83
CA GLU A 58 -8.79 -15.13 13.47
C GLU A 58 -8.32 -15.29 14.95
N ILE A 59 -7.03 -15.06 15.20
CA ILE A 59 -6.46 -15.07 16.55
C ILE A 59 -7.04 -13.95 17.41
N ALA A 60 -7.12 -12.73 16.89
CA ALA A 60 -7.70 -11.59 17.58
C ALA A 60 -9.18 -11.84 17.94
N GLU A 61 -9.98 -12.30 16.99
CA GLU A 61 -11.40 -12.60 17.18
C GLU A 61 -11.59 -13.71 18.23
N ALA A 62 -10.85 -14.79 18.14
CA ALA A 62 -10.91 -15.90 19.10
C ALA A 62 -10.55 -15.44 20.51
N PHE A 63 -9.55 -14.56 20.65
CA PHE A 63 -9.15 -14.03 21.95
C PHE A 63 -10.22 -13.09 22.54
N VAL A 64 -10.79 -12.18 21.72
CA VAL A 64 -11.88 -11.28 22.16
C VAL A 64 -13.11 -12.10 22.60
N ASN A 65 -13.48 -13.12 21.85
CA ASN A 65 -14.59 -14.02 22.21
C ASN A 65 -14.32 -14.74 23.53
N ALA A 66 -13.09 -15.21 23.76
CA ALA A 66 -12.69 -15.83 25.01
C ALA A 66 -12.78 -14.84 26.21
N LEU A 67 -12.35 -13.59 26.01
CA LEU A 67 -12.48 -12.53 27.03
C LEU A 67 -13.95 -12.24 27.37
N ASN A 68 -14.81 -12.10 26.37
CA ASN A 68 -16.24 -11.85 26.57
C ASN A 68 -16.87 -13.02 27.33
N THR A 69 -16.55 -14.26 26.95
CA THR A 69 -17.02 -15.46 27.67
C THR A 69 -16.53 -15.47 29.12
N ALA A 70 -15.29 -15.06 29.37
CA ALA A 70 -14.76 -14.96 30.73
C ALA A 70 -15.55 -13.96 31.58
N LEU A 71 -15.78 -12.76 31.04
CA LEU A 71 -16.56 -11.71 31.71
C LEU A 71 -18.01 -12.14 32.02
N GLU A 72 -18.68 -12.74 31.01
CA GLU A 72 -20.05 -13.23 31.18
C GLU A 72 -20.15 -14.36 32.21
N SER A 73 -19.13 -15.22 32.28
CA SER A 73 -19.10 -16.36 33.22
C SER A 73 -18.88 -15.98 34.67
N GLU A 74 -18.40 -14.77 34.99
CA GLU A 74 -18.14 -14.34 36.36
C GLU A 74 -19.39 -14.48 37.26
N SER A 75 -20.56 -14.11 36.73
CA SER A 75 -21.85 -14.25 37.46
C SER A 75 -22.29 -15.71 37.70
N ALA A 76 -21.70 -16.64 36.94
CA ALA A 76 -22.00 -18.09 37.00
C ALA A 76 -20.90 -18.91 37.71
N GLY A 77 -19.96 -18.26 38.40
CA GLY A 77 -18.88 -18.92 39.15
C GLY A 77 -17.53 -18.90 38.44
N GLY A 78 -17.40 -18.17 37.33
CA GLY A 78 -16.15 -17.98 36.56
C GLY A 78 -15.79 -19.12 35.61
N LEU A 79 -14.72 -18.91 34.83
CA LEU A 79 -14.19 -19.92 33.93
C LEU A 79 -13.56 -21.09 34.68
N GLN A 80 -13.86 -22.30 34.25
CA GLN A 80 -13.07 -23.47 34.63
C GLN A 80 -12.08 -23.80 33.50
N PRO A 81 -10.76 -23.76 33.76
CA PRO A 81 -9.78 -24.08 32.74
C PRO A 81 -9.87 -25.55 32.36
N MET A 82 -9.70 -25.83 31.06
CA MET A 82 -9.62 -27.19 30.54
C MET A 82 -8.43 -27.91 31.15
N PRO A 83 -8.56 -29.18 31.58
CA PRO A 83 -7.45 -29.97 32.07
C PRO A 83 -6.32 -30.11 30.99
N GLN A 84 -5.06 -30.10 31.43
CA GLN A 84 -3.91 -30.16 30.53
C GLN A 84 -3.95 -31.35 29.55
N SER A 85 -4.40 -32.52 30.01
CA SER A 85 -4.55 -33.70 29.16
C SER A 85 -5.53 -33.54 27.99
N GLN A 86 -6.58 -32.72 28.19
CA GLN A 86 -7.49 -32.39 27.11
C GLN A 86 -6.91 -31.35 26.15
N ILE A 87 -6.13 -30.39 26.67
CA ILE A 87 -5.39 -29.43 25.87
C ILE A 87 -4.40 -30.17 24.95
N ASP A 88 -3.63 -31.09 25.50
CA ASP A 88 -2.63 -31.89 24.77
C ASP A 88 -3.28 -32.76 23.68
N SER A 89 -4.46 -33.29 23.95
CA SER A 89 -5.23 -34.08 22.95
C SER A 89 -5.71 -33.22 21.77
N VAL A 90 -6.13 -31.99 22.05
CA VAL A 90 -6.56 -31.05 20.98
C VAL A 90 -5.36 -30.55 20.18
N ASP A 91 -4.25 -30.28 20.86
CA ASP A 91 -3.02 -29.77 20.24
C ASP A 91 -2.26 -30.80 19.40
N GLY A 92 -2.39 -32.07 19.70
CA GLY A 92 -1.77 -33.20 18.97
C GLY A 92 -2.66 -33.75 17.84
N GLY A 93 -3.84 -33.20 17.60
CA GLY A 93 -4.81 -33.78 16.68
C GLY A 93 -4.49 -33.55 15.19
N GLU A 94 -4.98 -34.50 14.33
CA GLU A 94 -4.84 -34.50 12.87
C GLU A 94 -5.33 -33.20 12.20
N ALA A 95 -6.28 -32.49 12.83
CA ALA A 95 -6.81 -31.21 12.34
C ALA A 95 -5.74 -30.12 12.28
N LYS A 96 -4.81 -30.10 13.24
CA LYS A 96 -3.70 -29.14 13.26
C LYS A 96 -2.65 -29.45 12.20
N GLU A 97 -2.30 -30.75 12.03
CA GLU A 97 -1.40 -31.16 10.95
C GLU A 97 -1.98 -30.86 9.57
N TYR A 98 -3.31 -31.02 9.41
CA TYR A 98 -4.01 -30.67 8.18
C TYR A 98 -3.99 -29.16 7.91
N GLN A 99 -4.25 -28.32 8.91
CA GLN A 99 -4.16 -26.86 8.79
C GLN A 99 -2.74 -26.41 8.43
N LEU A 100 -1.71 -26.98 9.08
CA LEU A 100 -0.32 -26.66 8.75
C LEU A 100 0.02 -27.06 7.31
N LYS A 101 -0.45 -28.20 6.82
CA LYS A 101 -0.26 -28.66 5.43
C LYS A 101 -0.99 -27.78 4.43
N VAL A 102 -2.22 -27.36 4.72
CA VAL A 102 -3.01 -26.47 3.87
C VAL A 102 -2.35 -25.09 3.79
N ASN A 103 -1.89 -24.55 4.91
CA ASN A 103 -1.18 -23.27 4.94
C ASN A 103 0.17 -23.33 4.21
N ALA A 104 0.87 -24.42 4.26
CA ALA A 104 2.15 -24.64 3.57
C ALA A 104 2.01 -24.89 2.05
N SER A 105 0.82 -25.24 1.57
CA SER A 105 0.57 -25.57 0.16
C SER A 105 0.11 -24.39 -0.71
N THR A 106 -0.20 -23.25 -0.13
CA THR A 106 -0.50 -22.02 -0.87
C THR A 106 0.80 -21.44 -1.41
N GLY A 107 0.99 -21.49 -2.73
CA GLY A 107 2.16 -20.91 -3.38
C GLY A 107 2.28 -19.43 -3.05
N TYR A 108 3.40 -19.08 -2.46
CA TYR A 108 3.70 -17.72 -2.00
C TYR A 108 3.87 -16.77 -3.18
N GLY A 109 3.10 -15.68 -3.21
CA GLY A 109 3.32 -14.59 -4.14
C GLY A 109 4.57 -13.78 -3.76
N ARG A 110 5.12 -13.03 -4.71
CA ARG A 110 6.33 -12.21 -4.52
C ARG A 110 6.17 -11.06 -3.49
N ALA A 111 4.93 -10.70 -3.16
CA ALA A 111 4.61 -9.66 -2.18
C ALA A 111 3.87 -10.23 -0.96
N GLU A 112 4.07 -11.51 -0.65
CA GLU A 112 3.36 -12.16 0.45
C GLU A 112 3.64 -11.48 1.79
N ASN A 113 2.55 -11.25 2.53
CA ASN A 113 2.54 -10.54 3.82
C ASN A 113 3.01 -9.08 3.78
N LYS A 114 3.50 -8.58 2.64
CA LYS A 114 3.89 -7.17 2.51
C LYS A 114 2.68 -6.26 2.58
N VAL A 115 2.82 -5.15 3.28
CA VAL A 115 1.77 -4.15 3.51
C VAL A 115 1.99 -2.96 2.59
N PHE A 116 1.03 -2.77 1.68
CA PHE A 116 1.04 -1.68 0.70
C PHE A 116 -0.04 -0.64 1.01
N ILE A 117 0.33 0.63 1.01
CA ILE A 117 -0.62 1.74 0.88
C ILE A 117 -0.57 2.22 -0.57
N VAL A 118 -1.73 2.27 -1.25
CA VAL A 118 -1.83 2.78 -2.62
C VAL A 118 -2.80 3.95 -2.66
N THR A 119 -2.31 5.15 -2.96
CA THR A 119 -3.16 6.35 -3.07
C THR A 119 -3.78 6.47 -4.46
N GLY A 120 -5.03 6.99 -4.54
CA GLY A 120 -5.77 7.02 -5.79
C GLY A 120 -6.13 5.63 -6.31
N ALA A 121 -6.47 4.71 -5.41
CA ALA A 121 -6.62 3.29 -5.70
C ALA A 121 -8.07 2.85 -5.94
N ALA A 122 -9.04 3.77 -5.97
CA ALA A 122 -10.42 3.42 -6.29
C ALA A 122 -10.64 3.07 -7.76
N GLN A 123 -9.77 3.52 -8.67
CA GLN A 123 -9.91 3.31 -10.12
C GLN A 123 -8.56 3.41 -10.86
N GLY A 124 -8.57 3.07 -12.15
CA GLY A 124 -7.45 3.30 -13.06
C GLY A 124 -6.19 2.53 -12.72
N PHE A 125 -5.04 3.18 -12.80
CA PHE A 125 -3.76 2.54 -12.45
C PHE A 125 -3.75 2.06 -11.00
N GLY A 126 -4.23 2.87 -10.04
CA GLY A 126 -4.19 2.54 -8.63
C GLY A 126 -5.01 1.29 -8.29
N GLU A 127 -6.22 1.16 -8.82
CA GLU A 127 -7.05 -0.06 -8.68
C GLU A 127 -6.36 -1.26 -9.34
N GLY A 128 -5.80 -1.07 -10.55
CA GLY A 128 -5.07 -2.11 -11.25
C GLY A 128 -3.83 -2.59 -10.48
N PHE A 129 -3.08 -1.68 -9.84
CA PHE A 129 -1.96 -2.04 -8.96
C PHE A 129 -2.42 -2.83 -7.77
N ALA A 130 -3.43 -2.34 -7.04
CA ALA A 130 -3.99 -3.02 -5.89
C ALA A 130 -4.41 -4.45 -6.24
N ARG A 131 -5.09 -4.64 -7.37
CA ARG A 131 -5.49 -5.97 -7.87
C ARG A 131 -4.29 -6.89 -8.15
N CYS A 132 -3.26 -6.38 -8.80
CA CYS A 132 -2.08 -7.17 -9.11
C CYS A 132 -1.28 -7.53 -7.85
N LEU A 133 -1.14 -6.60 -6.90
CA LEU A 133 -0.46 -6.80 -5.63
C LEU A 133 -1.18 -7.83 -4.76
N VAL A 134 -2.51 -7.74 -4.66
CA VAL A 134 -3.35 -8.73 -3.96
C VAL A 134 -3.12 -10.14 -4.49
N LYS A 135 -3.05 -10.31 -5.82
CA LYS A 135 -2.72 -11.61 -6.45
C LYS A 135 -1.31 -12.12 -6.15
N GLN A 136 -0.42 -11.25 -5.70
CA GLN A 136 0.93 -11.59 -5.24
C GLN A 136 1.02 -11.77 -3.71
N GLY A 137 -0.12 -11.82 -3.01
CA GLY A 137 -0.19 -12.08 -1.57
C GLY A 137 -0.06 -10.83 -0.69
N ALA A 138 -0.01 -9.62 -1.27
CA ALA A 138 0.09 -8.39 -0.50
C ALA A 138 -1.19 -8.06 0.28
N ASN A 139 -1.02 -7.49 1.46
CA ASN A 139 -2.06 -6.73 2.15
C ASN A 139 -2.10 -5.32 1.55
N VAL A 140 -3.28 -4.81 1.22
CA VAL A 140 -3.38 -3.53 0.51
C VAL A 140 -4.37 -2.59 1.18
N VAL A 141 -3.94 -1.35 1.40
CA VAL A 141 -4.83 -0.24 1.77
C VAL A 141 -5.17 0.54 0.51
N VAL A 142 -6.44 0.47 0.11
CA VAL A 142 -7.04 1.27 -0.95
C VAL A 142 -7.32 2.65 -0.37
N ALA A 143 -6.44 3.63 -0.66
CA ALA A 143 -6.54 5.00 -0.17
C ALA A 143 -7.05 5.91 -1.28
N ASP A 144 -8.27 6.45 -1.17
CA ASP A 144 -8.89 7.27 -2.21
C ASP A 144 -9.87 8.30 -1.62
N LEU A 145 -10.03 9.42 -2.31
CA LEU A 145 -11.02 10.44 -1.94
C LEU A 145 -12.46 9.96 -2.21
N ASN A 146 -12.65 9.12 -3.23
CA ASN A 146 -13.95 8.58 -3.61
C ASN A 146 -14.31 7.37 -2.75
N GLU A 147 -15.07 7.63 -1.69
CA GLU A 147 -15.48 6.64 -0.71
C GLU A 147 -16.29 5.49 -1.30
N THR A 148 -17.30 5.82 -2.12
CA THR A 148 -18.19 4.80 -2.70
C THR A 148 -17.43 3.83 -3.60
N THR A 149 -16.65 4.35 -4.54
CA THR A 149 -15.86 3.53 -5.47
C THR A 149 -14.74 2.80 -4.74
N GLY A 150 -14.09 3.45 -3.77
CA GLY A 150 -13.00 2.86 -2.97
C GLY A 150 -13.47 1.68 -2.13
N MET A 151 -14.61 1.79 -1.45
CA MET A 151 -15.23 0.68 -0.71
C MET A 151 -15.59 -0.49 -1.62
N GLN A 152 -16.17 -0.20 -2.79
CA GLN A 152 -16.50 -1.24 -3.77
C GLN A 152 -15.24 -1.94 -4.29
N THR A 153 -14.19 -1.18 -4.57
CA THR A 153 -12.90 -1.75 -5.00
C THR A 153 -12.29 -2.63 -3.92
N ALA A 154 -12.26 -2.19 -2.66
CA ALA A 154 -11.77 -3.01 -1.56
C ALA A 154 -12.58 -4.30 -1.38
N ALA A 155 -13.91 -4.24 -1.47
CA ALA A 155 -14.78 -5.41 -1.41
C ALA A 155 -14.50 -6.40 -2.57
N ASN A 156 -14.39 -5.91 -3.79
CA ASN A 156 -14.04 -6.71 -4.97
C ASN A 156 -12.66 -7.37 -4.84
N LEU A 157 -11.69 -6.66 -4.29
CA LEU A 157 -10.35 -7.20 -4.07
C LEU A 157 -10.32 -8.24 -2.95
N ASN A 158 -11.08 -8.04 -1.87
CA ASN A 158 -11.20 -9.04 -0.81
C ASN A 158 -11.82 -10.37 -1.30
N SER A 159 -12.67 -10.33 -2.33
CA SER A 159 -13.24 -11.57 -2.91
C SER A 159 -12.22 -12.48 -3.60
N ILE A 160 -11.03 -11.96 -3.90
CA ILE A 160 -9.92 -12.71 -4.49
C ILE A 160 -8.74 -12.93 -3.52
N CYS A 161 -8.83 -12.41 -2.30
CA CYS A 161 -7.84 -12.64 -1.25
C CYS A 161 -7.92 -14.10 -0.74
N THR A 162 -6.78 -14.63 -0.33
CA THR A 162 -6.67 -15.96 0.30
C THR A 162 -6.23 -15.86 1.76
N THR A 163 -5.02 -15.40 1.99
CA THR A 163 -4.39 -15.21 3.31
C THR A 163 -4.15 -13.73 3.63
N ASN A 164 -4.17 -12.89 2.62
CA ASN A 164 -4.04 -11.44 2.66
C ASN A 164 -5.39 -10.73 2.81
N ARG A 165 -5.35 -9.43 3.07
CA ARG A 165 -6.54 -8.61 3.30
C ARG A 165 -6.42 -7.23 2.63
N VAL A 166 -7.57 -6.69 2.22
CA VAL A 166 -7.68 -5.33 1.69
C VAL A 166 -8.60 -4.51 2.57
N ILE A 167 -8.19 -3.30 2.93
CA ILE A 167 -9.04 -2.31 3.56
C ILE A 167 -9.16 -1.07 2.69
N PHE A 168 -10.23 -0.33 2.88
CA PHE A 168 -10.41 1.00 2.31
C PHE A 168 -10.21 2.07 3.39
N PHE A 169 -9.53 3.15 3.03
CA PHE A 169 -9.45 4.35 3.86
C PHE A 169 -9.70 5.60 3.00
N LYS A 170 -10.72 6.40 3.37
CA LYS A 170 -11.03 7.65 2.67
C LYS A 170 -9.89 8.63 2.87
N THR A 171 -9.24 9.03 1.78
CA THR A 171 -7.99 9.80 1.82
C THR A 171 -8.03 11.02 0.92
N ASP A 172 -7.84 12.20 1.50
CA ASP A 172 -7.40 13.38 0.77
C ASP A 172 -5.88 13.50 0.89
N VAL A 173 -5.17 13.25 -0.21
CA VAL A 173 -3.70 13.32 -0.24
C VAL A 173 -3.15 14.73 -0.04
N THR A 174 -3.99 15.76 -0.08
CA THR A 174 -3.62 17.15 0.17
C THR A 174 -3.76 17.57 1.62
N ASP A 175 -4.24 16.67 2.49
CA ASP A 175 -4.42 16.87 3.92
C ASP A 175 -3.45 15.95 4.71
N ILE A 176 -2.48 16.57 5.38
CA ILE A 176 -1.48 15.86 6.20
C ILE A 176 -2.12 15.11 7.37
N ALA A 177 -3.16 15.67 8.00
CA ALA A 177 -3.83 15.01 9.12
C ALA A 177 -4.55 13.74 8.66
N CYS A 178 -5.24 13.80 7.51
CA CYS A 178 -5.85 12.63 6.88
C CYS A 178 -4.81 11.56 6.53
N LEU A 179 -3.66 11.94 5.97
CA LEU A 179 -2.56 11.02 5.66
C LEU A 179 -1.93 10.40 6.91
N SER A 180 -1.83 11.16 8.00
CA SER A 180 -1.34 10.62 9.28
C SER A 180 -2.27 9.57 9.86
N GLU A 181 -3.59 9.78 9.80
CA GLU A 181 -4.58 8.78 10.22
C GLU A 181 -4.61 7.55 9.28
N LEU A 182 -4.38 7.73 7.98
CA LEU A 182 -4.20 6.61 7.05
C LEU A 182 -3.04 5.71 7.47
N VAL A 183 -1.87 6.27 7.73
CA VAL A 183 -0.67 5.51 8.15
C VAL A 183 -0.92 4.84 9.51
N LYS A 184 -1.46 5.57 10.48
CA LYS A 184 -1.80 5.03 11.80
C LYS A 184 -2.79 3.85 11.71
N THR A 185 -3.86 4.01 10.94
CA THR A 185 -4.84 2.94 10.70
C THR A 185 -4.16 1.72 10.07
N THR A 186 -3.28 1.94 9.08
CA THR A 186 -2.54 0.84 8.44
C THR A 186 -1.68 0.08 9.46
N VAL A 187 -0.97 0.80 10.33
CA VAL A 187 -0.15 0.17 11.39
C VAL A 187 -1.03 -0.61 12.37
N CYS A 188 -2.17 -0.07 12.78
CA CYS A 188 -3.11 -0.76 13.68
C CYS A 188 -3.70 -2.03 13.05
N GLU A 189 -3.96 -2.02 11.73
CA GLU A 189 -4.61 -3.12 11.03
C GLU A 189 -3.65 -4.24 10.58
N PHE A 190 -2.38 -3.89 10.29
CA PHE A 190 -1.41 -4.79 9.67
C PHE A 190 -0.07 -4.87 10.40
N GLY A 191 0.15 -4.05 11.43
CA GLY A 191 1.40 -4.04 12.20
C GLY A 191 2.51 -3.17 11.62
N GLY A 192 2.35 -2.63 10.40
CA GLY A 192 3.37 -1.79 9.77
C GLY A 192 3.05 -1.40 8.33
N VAL A 193 4.04 -0.78 7.65
CA VAL A 193 3.97 -0.39 6.24
C VAL A 193 5.29 -0.77 5.57
N ASP A 194 5.25 -1.66 4.57
CA ASP A 194 6.44 -2.00 3.78
C ASP A 194 6.62 -1.08 2.58
N VAL A 195 5.52 -0.80 1.85
CA VAL A 195 5.57 -0.03 0.60
C VAL A 195 4.48 1.04 0.58
N PHE A 196 4.87 2.29 0.36
CA PHE A 196 3.94 3.39 0.10
C PHE A 196 3.96 3.78 -1.38
N VAL A 197 2.88 3.49 -2.12
CA VAL A 197 2.73 3.85 -3.53
C VAL A 197 1.96 5.16 -3.64
N SER A 198 2.68 6.27 -3.87
CA SER A 198 2.09 7.58 -4.15
C SER A 198 1.66 7.65 -5.61
N ASN A 199 0.40 7.25 -5.88
CA ASN A 199 -0.16 7.17 -7.22
C ASN A 199 -1.20 8.25 -7.52
N ALA A 200 -1.92 8.77 -6.51
CA ALA A 200 -2.93 9.81 -6.71
C ALA A 200 -2.40 10.96 -7.57
N GLY A 201 -3.14 11.35 -8.58
CA GLY A 201 -2.73 12.39 -9.49
C GLY A 201 -3.83 12.81 -10.47
N VAL A 202 -3.70 14.03 -10.96
CA VAL A 202 -4.64 14.64 -11.91
C VAL A 202 -3.88 15.24 -13.09
N ALA A 203 -4.54 15.32 -14.25
CA ALA A 203 -4.02 16.00 -15.43
C ALA A 203 -5.06 16.97 -15.97
N ILE A 204 -4.64 18.21 -16.21
CA ILE A 204 -5.45 19.23 -16.85
C ILE A 204 -4.64 19.76 -18.05
N ALA A 205 -5.18 19.55 -19.25
CA ALA A 205 -4.60 20.08 -20.48
C ALA A 205 -4.93 21.57 -20.65
N GLY A 206 -4.02 22.30 -21.25
CA GLY A 206 -4.20 23.73 -21.59
C GLY A 206 -2.89 24.30 -22.12
N ASP A 207 -2.98 25.27 -23.03
CA ASP A 207 -1.82 26.05 -23.45
C ASP A 207 -1.44 27.12 -22.42
N LEU A 208 -0.27 27.72 -22.61
CA LEU A 208 0.28 28.69 -21.66
C LEU A 208 -0.62 29.93 -21.47
N THR A 209 -1.36 30.32 -22.50
CA THR A 209 -2.19 31.54 -22.46
C THR A 209 -3.59 31.29 -21.87
N GLN A 210 -4.07 30.06 -21.91
CA GLN A 210 -5.41 29.68 -21.48
C GLN A 210 -5.45 29.00 -20.10
N MET A 211 -4.30 28.52 -19.62
CA MET A 211 -4.24 27.86 -18.31
C MET A 211 -4.49 28.85 -17.19
N LEU A 212 -5.54 28.64 -16.43
CA LEU A 212 -5.84 29.43 -15.24
C LEU A 212 -4.87 29.11 -14.11
N PRO A 213 -4.38 30.12 -13.35
CA PRO A 213 -3.49 29.91 -12.20
C PRO A 213 -4.02 28.87 -11.21
N GLU A 214 -5.30 28.91 -10.88
CA GLU A 214 -5.96 28.01 -9.92
C GLU A 214 -5.91 26.54 -10.40
N LYS A 215 -5.99 26.30 -11.70
CA LYS A 215 -5.86 24.96 -12.29
C LYS A 215 -4.42 24.46 -12.22
N PHE A 216 -3.46 25.36 -12.45
CA PHE A 216 -2.03 25.04 -12.29
C PHE A 216 -1.69 24.68 -10.83
N GLU A 217 -2.16 25.50 -9.88
CA GLU A 217 -1.99 25.27 -8.45
C GLU A 217 -2.65 23.95 -7.99
N PHE A 218 -3.87 23.68 -8.47
CA PHE A 218 -4.58 22.44 -8.18
C PHE A 218 -3.79 21.20 -8.63
N VAL A 219 -3.26 21.21 -9.86
CA VAL A 219 -2.41 20.11 -10.36
C VAL A 219 -1.13 19.97 -9.53
N THR A 220 -0.49 21.10 -9.19
CA THR A 220 0.74 21.12 -8.38
C THR A 220 0.48 20.58 -6.98
N LYS A 221 -0.61 20.98 -6.34
CA LYS A 221 -0.98 20.55 -5.00
C LYS A 221 -1.15 19.02 -4.92
N ILE A 222 -1.83 18.42 -5.90
CA ILE A 222 -2.11 16.98 -5.90
C ILE A 222 -0.91 16.16 -6.37
N ASN A 223 -0.21 16.57 -7.43
CA ASN A 223 0.83 15.74 -8.05
C ASN A 223 2.21 15.90 -7.41
N TYR A 224 2.49 17.07 -6.81
CA TYR A 224 3.80 17.42 -6.28
C TYR A 224 3.80 17.54 -4.75
N ASN A 225 2.97 18.44 -4.19
CA ASN A 225 2.95 18.65 -2.75
C ASN A 225 2.49 17.39 -1.99
N ALA A 226 1.48 16.69 -2.52
CA ALA A 226 0.98 15.48 -1.88
C ALA A 226 2.03 14.37 -1.80
N PHE A 227 2.95 14.26 -2.77
CA PHE A 227 4.05 13.29 -2.67
C PHE A 227 4.97 13.59 -1.49
N PHE A 228 5.30 14.87 -1.25
CA PHE A 228 6.03 15.27 -0.06
C PHE A 228 5.26 14.92 1.23
N TYR A 229 3.95 15.17 1.26
CA TYR A 229 3.13 14.86 2.45
C TYR A 229 3.09 13.36 2.73
N CYS A 230 2.88 12.54 1.70
CA CYS A 230 2.91 11.09 1.81
C CYS A 230 4.24 10.58 2.36
N ALA A 231 5.37 11.03 1.78
CA ALA A 231 6.70 10.66 2.24
C ALA A 231 6.93 11.09 3.70
N LYS A 232 6.52 12.32 4.05
CA LYS A 232 6.67 12.88 5.41
C LYS A 232 5.98 12.03 6.47
N VAL A 233 4.74 11.57 6.22
CA VAL A 233 3.95 10.87 7.24
C VAL A 233 4.34 9.39 7.38
N VAL A 234 4.79 8.72 6.31
CA VAL A 234 5.16 7.29 6.36
C VAL A 234 6.60 7.07 6.84
N THR A 235 7.49 8.02 6.60
CA THR A 235 8.93 7.91 6.95
C THR A 235 9.19 7.56 8.42
N PRO A 236 8.53 8.17 9.43
CA PRO A 236 8.77 7.82 10.83
C PRO A 236 8.50 6.34 11.13
N VAL A 237 7.42 5.79 10.57
CA VAL A 237 7.06 4.37 10.75
C VAL A 237 8.10 3.46 10.12
N MET A 238 8.47 3.70 8.87
CA MET A 238 9.48 2.89 8.17
C MET A 238 10.85 2.94 8.86
N LYS A 239 11.27 4.13 9.34
CA LYS A 239 12.51 4.26 10.12
C LYS A 239 12.46 3.46 11.41
N LEU A 240 11.32 3.46 12.10
CA LEU A 240 11.13 2.71 13.32
C LEU A 240 11.19 1.20 13.07
N GLN A 241 10.47 0.70 12.07
CA GLN A 241 10.47 -0.71 11.68
C GLN A 241 11.90 -1.19 11.36
N ASN A 242 12.60 -0.44 10.51
CA ASN A 242 13.94 -0.80 10.07
C ASN A 242 15.00 -0.68 11.17
N LYS A 243 14.74 0.05 12.26
CA LYS A 243 15.61 0.10 13.43
C LYS A 243 15.65 -1.23 14.17
N TYR A 244 14.51 -1.93 14.24
CA TYR A 244 14.37 -3.17 14.98
C TYR A 244 14.64 -4.44 14.16
N ASP A 245 14.72 -4.33 12.84
CA ASP A 245 15.06 -5.43 11.95
C ASP A 245 16.00 -4.93 10.84
N GLU A 246 17.25 -5.41 10.86
CA GLU A 246 18.31 -4.99 9.92
C GLU A 246 18.09 -5.51 8.49
N GLU A 247 17.26 -6.53 8.31
CA GLU A 247 16.92 -7.09 6.99
C GLU A 247 15.75 -6.33 6.34
N LEU A 248 15.02 -5.50 7.09
CA LEU A 248 13.89 -4.73 6.54
C LEU A 248 14.35 -3.52 5.74
N PHE A 249 13.64 -3.31 4.64
CA PHE A 249 13.68 -2.10 3.83
C PHE A 249 12.26 -1.55 3.68
N GLY A 250 12.13 -0.23 3.83
CA GLY A 250 10.89 0.47 3.47
C GLY A 250 10.99 1.02 2.05
N ASP A 251 9.88 1.08 1.33
CA ASP A 251 9.80 1.59 -0.02
C ASP A 251 8.79 2.72 -0.17
N ILE A 252 9.22 3.87 -0.67
CA ILE A 252 8.35 4.97 -1.09
C ILE A 252 8.45 5.05 -2.62
N ILE A 253 7.37 4.69 -3.32
CA ILE A 253 7.36 4.63 -4.78
C ILE A 253 6.40 5.69 -5.32
N GLN A 254 6.94 6.66 -6.07
CA GLN A 254 6.12 7.62 -6.79
C GLN A 254 5.70 7.06 -8.15
N ILE A 255 4.39 6.98 -8.42
CA ILE A 255 3.92 6.79 -9.79
C ILE A 255 3.99 8.15 -10.49
N ASN A 256 5.09 8.32 -11.21
CA ASN A 256 5.39 9.51 -11.96
C ASN A 256 4.74 9.46 -13.36
N SER A 257 5.46 9.72 -14.41
CA SER A 257 5.02 9.64 -15.82
C SER A 257 6.21 9.78 -16.75
N LYS A 258 6.08 9.30 -17.98
CA LYS A 258 6.98 9.71 -19.07
C LYS A 258 7.08 11.24 -19.21
N SER A 259 6.02 11.97 -18.85
CA SER A 259 6.01 13.44 -18.84
C SER A 259 6.84 14.07 -17.72
N GLY A 260 7.40 13.29 -16.80
CA GLY A 260 8.44 13.71 -15.87
C GLY A 260 9.85 13.56 -16.43
N LEU A 261 10.00 12.87 -17.57
CA LEU A 261 11.28 12.64 -18.27
C LEU A 261 11.45 13.52 -19.50
N GLU A 262 10.37 14.04 -20.05
CA GLU A 262 10.36 14.93 -21.21
C GLU A 262 9.21 15.96 -21.15
N GLY A 263 9.43 17.16 -21.73
CA GLY A 263 8.40 18.20 -21.79
C GLY A 263 7.19 17.79 -22.62
N SER A 264 6.01 18.33 -22.29
CA SER A 264 4.77 18.04 -23.00
C SER A 264 4.01 19.30 -23.38
N LYS A 265 3.82 19.52 -24.69
CA LYS A 265 3.05 20.64 -25.23
C LYS A 265 1.60 20.59 -24.72
N ALA A 266 1.06 21.74 -24.31
CA ALA A 266 -0.29 21.92 -23.77
C ALA A 266 -0.62 20.99 -22.56
N ASN A 267 0.41 20.62 -21.77
CA ASN A 267 0.28 19.80 -20.57
C ASN A 267 1.38 20.13 -19.55
N PHE A 268 1.85 21.38 -19.56
CA PHE A 268 3.04 21.80 -18.81
C PHE A 268 2.84 21.76 -17.28
N ALA A 269 1.62 22.02 -16.78
CA ALA A 269 1.32 21.92 -15.34
C ALA A 269 1.55 20.48 -14.83
N TYR A 270 1.02 19.50 -15.56
CA TYR A 270 1.24 18.09 -15.27
C TYR A 270 2.72 17.70 -15.43
N ALA A 271 3.34 18.02 -16.58
CA ALA A 271 4.74 17.70 -16.83
C ALA A 271 5.65 18.35 -15.77
N GLY A 272 5.47 19.64 -15.47
CA GLY A 272 6.25 20.34 -14.46
C GLY A 272 6.13 19.72 -13.07
N SER A 273 4.91 19.32 -12.65
CA SER A 273 4.70 18.62 -11.38
C SER A 273 5.40 17.26 -11.31
N LYS A 274 5.45 16.52 -12.43
CA LYS A 274 6.12 15.21 -12.53
C LYS A 274 7.65 15.36 -12.60
N PHE A 275 8.18 16.36 -13.32
CA PHE A 275 9.62 16.71 -13.26
C PHE A 275 10.07 17.08 -11.85
N GLY A 276 9.32 17.97 -11.18
CA GLY A 276 9.60 18.33 -9.79
C GLY A 276 9.58 17.12 -8.87
N GLY A 277 8.64 16.21 -9.08
CA GLY A 277 8.54 14.95 -8.33
C GLY A 277 9.80 14.09 -8.41
N LEU A 278 10.46 13.99 -9.57
CA LEU A 278 11.74 13.27 -9.69
C LEU A 278 12.88 13.91 -8.89
N GLY A 279 12.88 15.25 -8.79
CA GLY A 279 13.80 15.96 -7.91
C GLY A 279 13.58 15.62 -6.43
N LEU A 280 12.30 15.50 -6.00
CA LEU A 280 11.98 15.05 -4.64
C LEU A 280 12.40 13.58 -4.41
N VAL A 281 12.18 12.70 -5.38
CA VAL A 281 12.60 11.28 -5.30
C VAL A 281 14.09 11.19 -5.02
N GLN A 282 14.94 11.91 -5.76
CA GLN A 282 16.38 11.90 -5.57
C GLN A 282 16.78 12.47 -4.20
N SER A 283 16.17 13.59 -3.80
CA SER A 283 16.48 14.25 -2.53
C SER A 283 16.09 13.38 -1.33
N PHE A 284 14.89 12.79 -1.36
CA PHE A 284 14.43 11.90 -0.30
C PHE A 284 15.24 10.60 -0.25
N ALA A 285 15.63 10.06 -1.40
CA ALA A 285 16.48 8.89 -1.47
C ALA A 285 17.82 9.11 -0.77
N LEU A 286 18.49 10.25 -1.01
CA LEU A 286 19.74 10.63 -0.33
C LEU A 286 19.56 10.77 1.18
N GLU A 287 18.45 11.39 1.62
CA GLU A 287 18.17 11.59 3.05
C GLU A 287 17.81 10.28 3.77
N LEU A 288 17.09 9.37 3.10
CA LEU A 288 16.47 8.21 3.72
C LEU A 288 17.29 6.91 3.57
N ALA A 289 18.24 6.86 2.64
CA ALA A 289 19.11 5.70 2.43
C ALA A 289 19.80 5.19 3.71
N PRO A 290 20.34 6.04 4.62
CA PRO A 290 20.95 5.58 5.87
C PRO A 290 19.99 4.81 6.79
N TYR A 291 18.69 4.97 6.59
CA TYR A 291 17.64 4.30 7.37
C TYR A 291 17.04 3.10 6.62
N ARG A 292 17.65 2.67 5.51
CA ARG A 292 17.13 1.61 4.64
C ARG A 292 15.69 1.87 4.13
N VAL A 293 15.34 3.14 3.94
CA VAL A 293 14.11 3.54 3.26
C VAL A 293 14.48 4.00 1.85
N LYS A 294 14.07 3.23 0.87
CA LYS A 294 14.29 3.50 -0.55
C LYS A 294 13.20 4.42 -1.10
N VAL A 295 13.59 5.34 -1.95
CA VAL A 295 12.64 6.24 -2.62
C VAL A 295 12.90 6.22 -4.10
N ASN A 296 11.94 5.72 -4.87
CA ASN A 296 12.08 5.56 -6.32
C ASN A 296 10.83 6.07 -7.05
N ALA A 297 10.94 6.30 -8.34
CA ALA A 297 9.82 6.61 -9.22
C ALA A 297 9.65 5.56 -10.32
N ILE A 298 8.40 5.26 -10.65
CA ILE A 298 8.07 4.60 -11.91
C ILE A 298 7.48 5.64 -12.84
N CYS A 299 7.93 5.65 -14.09
CA CYS A 299 7.50 6.57 -15.13
C CYS A 299 6.72 5.82 -16.23
N PRO A 300 5.40 5.55 -16.02
CA PRO A 300 4.59 4.84 -16.98
C PRO A 300 4.44 5.61 -18.30
N GLY A 301 4.26 4.85 -19.37
CA GLY A 301 3.66 5.33 -20.60
C GLY A 301 2.16 5.58 -20.45
N ASN A 302 1.46 5.76 -21.57
CA ASN A 302 0.03 6.02 -21.56
C ASN A 302 -0.76 4.75 -21.27
N PHE A 303 -1.62 4.78 -20.22
CA PHE A 303 -2.65 3.76 -20.02
C PHE A 303 -3.87 4.11 -20.87
N LEU A 304 -3.78 3.79 -22.16
CA LEU A 304 -4.73 4.23 -23.18
C LEU A 304 -6.18 3.75 -22.90
N ASP A 305 -6.35 2.61 -22.27
CA ASP A 305 -7.65 2.04 -21.92
C ASP A 305 -8.14 2.45 -20.51
N GLY A 306 -7.30 3.19 -19.77
CA GLY A 306 -7.64 3.66 -18.42
C GLY A 306 -8.52 4.91 -18.42
N PRO A 307 -9.28 5.16 -17.32
CA PRO A 307 -10.29 6.21 -17.25
C PRO A 307 -9.75 7.62 -17.46
N LEU A 308 -8.49 7.89 -17.14
CA LEU A 308 -7.84 9.18 -17.43
C LEU A 308 -7.85 9.50 -18.95
N TRP A 309 -7.75 8.48 -19.80
CA TRP A 309 -7.76 8.62 -21.25
C TRP A 309 -9.13 8.38 -21.86
N SER A 310 -9.84 7.33 -21.44
CA SER A 310 -11.02 6.79 -22.10
C SER A 310 -12.35 7.33 -21.57
N ASP A 311 -12.37 8.12 -20.48
CA ASP A 311 -13.62 8.73 -20.00
C ASP A 311 -14.28 9.55 -21.12
N PRO A 312 -15.56 9.27 -21.47
CA PRO A 312 -16.20 9.86 -22.64
C PRO A 312 -16.51 11.36 -22.51
N VAL A 313 -16.37 11.92 -21.31
CA VAL A 313 -16.68 13.35 -21.04
C VAL A 313 -15.41 14.14 -20.73
N LYS A 314 -14.57 13.63 -19.85
CA LYS A 314 -13.39 14.33 -19.32
C LYS A 314 -12.07 13.64 -19.63
N GLY A 315 -12.07 12.53 -20.38
CA GLY A 315 -10.87 11.81 -20.75
C GLY A 315 -9.94 12.60 -21.66
N LEU A 316 -8.66 12.27 -21.63
CA LEU A 316 -7.65 12.97 -22.43
C LEU A 316 -7.89 12.85 -23.93
N TYR A 317 -8.53 11.78 -24.41
CA TYR A 317 -8.91 11.67 -25.81
C TYR A 317 -9.83 12.81 -26.23
N VAL A 318 -10.87 13.08 -25.45
CA VAL A 318 -11.84 14.15 -25.69
C VAL A 318 -11.18 15.52 -25.54
N GLN A 319 -10.39 15.72 -24.47
CA GLN A 319 -9.67 16.98 -24.25
C GLN A 319 -8.71 17.29 -25.40
N TYR A 320 -7.95 16.33 -25.89
CA TYR A 320 -6.97 16.53 -26.95
C TYR A 320 -7.60 16.70 -28.34
N LEU A 321 -8.73 16.03 -28.59
CA LEU A 321 -9.52 16.26 -29.79
C LEU A 321 -10.04 17.70 -29.83
N ASN A 322 -10.69 18.15 -28.74
CA ASN A 322 -11.27 19.49 -28.63
C ASN A 322 -10.21 20.59 -28.65
N ALA A 323 -9.02 20.34 -28.09
CA ALA A 323 -7.90 21.28 -28.11
C ALA A 323 -7.11 21.26 -29.44
N GLY A 324 -7.51 20.46 -30.44
CA GLY A 324 -6.79 20.34 -31.72
C GLY A 324 -5.33 19.87 -31.54
N LYS A 325 -5.02 19.12 -30.47
CA LYS A 325 -3.65 18.72 -30.15
C LYS A 325 -3.08 17.71 -31.15
N VAL A 326 -3.95 16.96 -31.82
CA VAL A 326 -3.58 16.00 -32.86
C VAL A 326 -4.01 16.56 -34.22
N PRO A 327 -3.06 16.96 -35.07
CA PRO A 327 -3.39 17.51 -36.38
C PRO A 327 -4.18 16.53 -37.23
N GLY A 328 -5.31 16.99 -37.78
CA GLY A 328 -6.17 16.20 -38.64
C GLY A 328 -7.09 15.19 -37.98
N ALA A 329 -7.03 15.03 -36.66
CA ALA A 329 -7.96 14.18 -35.92
C ALA A 329 -9.40 14.75 -35.99
N LYS A 330 -10.37 13.87 -36.28
CA LYS A 330 -11.79 14.19 -36.37
C LYS A 330 -12.62 13.51 -35.30
N ILE A 331 -12.18 12.38 -34.81
CA ILE A 331 -12.83 11.55 -33.79
C ILE A 331 -11.82 11.11 -32.73
N VAL A 332 -12.34 10.63 -31.61
CA VAL A 332 -11.55 10.15 -30.47
C VAL A 332 -10.56 9.05 -30.86
N GLU A 333 -10.97 8.17 -31.77
CA GLU A 333 -10.14 7.06 -32.24
C GLU A 333 -8.89 7.55 -33.01
N ASP A 334 -8.98 8.64 -33.76
CA ASP A 334 -7.81 9.24 -34.42
C ASP A 334 -6.76 9.70 -33.40
N VAL A 335 -7.22 10.21 -32.26
CA VAL A 335 -6.34 10.61 -31.15
C VAL A 335 -5.69 9.38 -30.52
N ARG A 336 -6.45 8.30 -30.30
CA ARG A 336 -5.96 7.04 -29.74
C ARG A 336 -4.87 6.44 -30.64
N GLU A 337 -5.14 6.30 -31.93
CA GLU A 337 -4.19 5.76 -32.93
C GLU A 337 -2.92 6.62 -33.01
N TYR A 338 -3.04 7.94 -32.99
CA TYR A 338 -1.89 8.84 -32.97
C TYR A 338 -0.99 8.61 -31.75
N TYR A 339 -1.57 8.43 -30.54
CA TYR A 339 -0.78 8.16 -29.34
C TYR A 339 -0.21 6.74 -29.32
N LEU A 340 -0.91 5.77 -29.85
CA LEU A 340 -0.44 4.39 -29.99
C LEU A 340 0.74 4.30 -30.98
N SER A 341 0.66 5.00 -32.11
CA SER A 341 1.73 5.03 -33.14
C SER A 341 3.05 5.61 -32.63
N LYS A 342 3.01 6.42 -31.55
CA LYS A 342 4.21 6.97 -30.90
C LYS A 342 4.91 6.00 -29.97
N VAL A 343 4.32 4.85 -29.69
CA VAL A 343 4.92 3.82 -28.83
C VAL A 343 5.60 2.78 -29.72
N PRO A 344 6.93 2.64 -29.68
CA PRO A 344 7.64 1.67 -30.55
C PRO A 344 7.13 0.24 -30.44
N MET A 345 6.70 -0.19 -29.22
CA MET A 345 6.10 -1.52 -29.02
C MET A 345 4.63 -1.60 -29.42
N HIS A 346 4.03 -0.54 -29.97
CA HIS A 346 2.62 -0.45 -30.36
C HIS A 346 1.63 -0.96 -29.29
N LYS A 347 1.92 -0.68 -28.01
CA LYS A 347 1.16 -1.16 -26.88
C LYS A 347 1.05 -0.05 -25.82
N GLY A 348 -0.17 0.19 -25.30
CA GLY A 348 -0.36 1.01 -24.12
C GLY A 348 0.30 0.38 -22.88
N CYS A 349 0.66 1.20 -21.92
CA CYS A 349 1.15 0.74 -20.62
C CYS A 349 -0.05 0.23 -19.79
N THR A 350 0.08 -0.92 -19.17
CA THR A 350 -0.97 -1.53 -18.34
C THR A 350 -0.60 -1.50 -16.84
N PRO A 351 -1.58 -1.65 -15.93
CA PRO A 351 -1.29 -1.79 -14.51
C PRO A 351 -0.36 -2.97 -14.22
N GLU A 352 -0.48 -4.07 -14.93
CA GLU A 352 0.37 -5.26 -14.80
C GLU A 352 1.83 -4.96 -15.16
N ASP A 353 2.07 -4.18 -16.22
CA ASP A 353 3.41 -3.78 -16.61
C ASP A 353 4.07 -2.93 -15.51
N VAL A 354 3.31 -1.99 -14.93
CA VAL A 354 3.80 -1.10 -13.85
C VAL A 354 3.98 -1.86 -12.54
N THR A 355 3.06 -2.77 -12.20
CA THR A 355 3.19 -3.58 -10.96
C THR A 355 4.45 -4.44 -10.96
N LYS A 356 4.87 -4.96 -12.11
CA LYS A 356 6.17 -5.66 -12.22
C LYS A 356 7.34 -4.76 -11.81
N GLY A 357 7.27 -3.47 -12.20
CA GLY A 357 8.24 -2.47 -11.76
C GLY A 357 8.17 -2.18 -10.25
N VAL A 358 6.97 -2.10 -9.67
CA VAL A 358 6.78 -1.94 -8.21
C VAL A 358 7.41 -3.09 -7.46
N ILE A 359 7.12 -4.33 -7.87
CA ILE A 359 7.68 -5.54 -7.24
C ILE A 359 9.20 -5.59 -7.40
N TYR A 360 9.71 -5.26 -8.59
CA TYR A 360 11.16 -5.19 -8.83
C TYR A 360 11.83 -4.21 -7.86
N LEU A 361 11.31 -2.98 -7.72
CA LEU A 361 11.86 -1.97 -6.81
C LEU A 361 11.77 -2.42 -5.34
N MET A 362 10.69 -3.07 -4.95
CA MET A 362 10.54 -3.62 -3.60
C MET A 362 11.59 -4.70 -3.28
N GLU A 363 11.87 -5.59 -4.22
CA GLU A 363 12.83 -6.69 -4.04
C GLU A 363 14.29 -6.23 -4.11
N GLN A 364 14.59 -5.11 -4.77
CA GLN A 364 15.94 -4.57 -4.85
C GLN A 364 16.36 -3.91 -3.53
N THR A 365 17.55 -4.24 -3.06
CA THR A 365 18.15 -3.61 -1.87
C THR A 365 19.23 -2.57 -2.22
N GLY A 366 19.68 -2.53 -3.47
CA GLY A 366 20.75 -1.66 -3.96
C GLY A 366 20.28 -0.45 -4.76
N GLU A 367 18.98 -0.27 -5.00
CA GLU A 367 18.47 0.82 -5.85
C GLU A 367 17.59 1.81 -5.10
N THR A 368 18.01 3.06 -5.07
CA THR A 368 17.22 4.20 -4.58
C THR A 368 17.52 5.45 -5.39
N GLY A 369 16.58 6.40 -5.45
CA GLY A 369 16.71 7.64 -6.22
C GLY A 369 16.50 7.47 -7.72
N GLN A 370 15.99 6.34 -8.18
CA GLN A 370 15.86 6.01 -9.60
C GLN A 370 14.50 6.40 -10.17
N ALA A 371 14.47 6.69 -11.48
CA ALA A 371 13.26 6.88 -12.27
C ALA A 371 13.18 5.75 -13.31
N LEU A 372 12.34 4.75 -13.07
CA LEU A 372 12.20 3.57 -13.94
C LEU A 372 11.15 3.83 -15.04
N PRO A 373 11.55 3.98 -16.34
CA PRO A 373 10.61 4.16 -17.42
C PRO A 373 9.98 2.83 -17.83
N ILE A 374 8.64 2.79 -17.85
CA ILE A 374 7.84 1.66 -18.37
C ILE A 374 6.94 2.22 -19.48
N THR A 375 7.52 2.50 -20.65
CA THR A 375 6.91 3.33 -21.69
C THR A 375 6.73 2.63 -23.05
N GLY A 376 7.09 1.35 -23.15
CA GLY A 376 7.09 0.64 -24.42
C GLY A 376 8.09 1.21 -25.44
N GLY A 377 9.17 1.84 -24.94
CA GLY A 377 10.20 2.48 -25.75
C GLY A 377 9.89 3.92 -26.18
N GLN A 378 8.78 4.50 -25.71
CA GLN A 378 8.39 5.87 -26.08
C GLN A 378 9.37 6.93 -25.53
N VAL A 379 9.92 6.69 -24.34
CA VAL A 379 10.96 7.52 -23.73
C VAL A 379 12.07 6.61 -23.24
N MET A 380 13.30 6.97 -23.56
CA MET A 380 14.52 6.27 -23.13
C MET A 380 15.37 7.24 -22.31
N LEU A 381 15.93 6.76 -21.20
CA LEU A 381 16.94 7.51 -20.45
C LEU A 381 18.25 7.55 -21.24
N LYS A 382 18.91 8.70 -21.21
CA LYS A 382 20.21 8.91 -21.85
C LYS A 382 21.32 8.83 -20.80
#